data_467c9568b0cc70b56e02af43ba89f7ea
#
_entry.id   467c9568b0cc70b56e02af43ba89f7ea
#
_cell.length_a   1.000
_cell.length_b   1.000
_cell.length_c   1.000
_cell.angle_alpha   90.00
_cell.angle_beta   90.00
_cell.angle_gamma   90.00
#
_symmetry.space_group_name_H-M   'P 1'
#
loop_
_entity.id
_entity.type
_entity.pdbx_description
1 polymer ?
#
loop_
_entity_poly.entity_id
_entity_poly.type
_entity_poly.pdbx_seq_one_letter_code
_entity_poly.pdbx_strand_id
1 'polypeptide(L)' 'MNEENLTYADAMQRLEDISARLENGSVPLEESIALYEESAKLAAFCKQILQQAQQKITELAGDE' A
#
# COMPACT_ATOMS: atom_id res chain seq x y z
N MET A 1 -1.97 -2.20 -15.62
CA MET A 1 -2.79 -2.79 -14.72
C MET A 1 -3.81 -1.84 -14.24
N ASN A 2 -5.01 -2.30 -14.03
CA ASN A 2 -6.06 -1.49 -13.68
C ASN A 2 -6.15 -1.33 -12.21
N GLU A 3 -6.25 -0.14 -11.70
CA GLU A 3 -6.35 0.07 -10.29
C GLU A 3 -7.60 -0.53 -9.72
N GLU A 4 -8.62 -0.68 -10.54
CA GLU A 4 -9.85 -1.25 -10.04
C GLU A 4 -9.67 -2.67 -9.60
N ASN A 5 -8.67 -3.36 -10.11
CA ASN A 5 -8.45 -4.75 -9.74
C ASN A 5 -7.36 -4.91 -8.71
N LEU A 6 -6.90 -3.83 -8.13
CA LEU A 6 -5.83 -3.91 -7.16
C LEU A 6 -6.37 -4.39 -5.84
N THR A 7 -5.77 -5.42 -5.28
CA THR A 7 -6.18 -5.93 -3.98
C THR A 7 -5.16 -5.52 -2.94
N TYR A 8 -5.52 -5.69 -1.68
CA TYR A 8 -4.61 -5.41 -0.57
C TYR A 8 -3.32 -6.23 -0.73
N ALA A 9 -3.45 -7.50 -1.08
CA ALA A 9 -2.27 -8.35 -1.23
C ALA A 9 -1.39 -7.84 -2.36
N ASP A 10 -1.99 -7.42 -3.48
CA ASP A 10 -1.23 -6.90 -4.59
C ASP A 10 -0.49 -5.63 -4.19
N ALA A 11 -1.17 -4.75 -3.46
CA ALA A 11 -0.57 -3.51 -3.03
C ALA A 11 0.59 -3.76 -2.08
N MET A 12 0.43 -4.71 -1.16
CA MET A 12 1.51 -5.04 -0.23
C MET A 12 2.70 -5.64 -0.95
N GLN A 13 2.44 -6.48 -1.95
CA GLN A 13 3.51 -7.07 -2.73
C GLN A 13 4.28 -5.98 -3.45
N ARG A 14 3.56 -5.02 -4.04
CA ARG A 14 4.22 -3.93 -4.75
C ARG A 14 5.03 -3.07 -3.79
N LEU A 15 4.51 -2.81 -2.60
CA LEU A 15 5.25 -2.05 -1.60
C LEU A 15 6.54 -2.77 -1.22
N GLU A 16 6.49 -4.08 -1.08
CA GLU A 16 7.69 -4.83 -0.76
C GLU A 16 8.70 -4.75 -1.88
N ASP A 17 8.24 -4.82 -3.12
CA ASP A 17 9.14 -4.72 -4.26
C ASP A 17 9.81 -3.36 -4.30
N ILE A 18 9.05 -2.30 -4.07
CA ILE A 18 9.60 -0.95 -4.07
C ILE A 18 10.61 -0.80 -2.95
N SER A 19 10.27 -1.31 -1.77
CA SER A 19 11.16 -1.22 -0.64
C SER A 19 12.49 -1.90 -0.93
N ALA A 20 12.43 -3.07 -1.54
CA ALA A 20 13.64 -3.83 -1.86
C ALA A 20 14.49 -3.07 -2.87
N ARG A 21 13.86 -2.44 -3.85
CA ARG A 21 14.60 -1.69 -4.84
C ARG A 21 15.27 -0.47 -4.23
N LEU A 22 14.57 0.22 -3.34
CA LEU A 22 15.14 1.40 -2.69
C LEU A 22 16.27 1.03 -1.75
N GLU A 23 16.12 -0.11 -1.04
CA GLU A 23 17.17 -0.54 -0.15
C GLU A 23 18.42 -0.95 -0.89
N ASN A 24 18.26 -1.44 -2.10
CA ASN A 24 19.38 -1.86 -2.87
C ASN A 24 20.30 -0.70 -3.19
N GLY A 25 19.78 0.51 -3.28
CA GLY A 25 20.63 1.67 -3.44
C GLY A 25 21.15 1.90 -4.83
N SER A 26 20.73 1.09 -5.81
CA SER A 26 21.23 1.26 -7.17
C SER A 26 20.23 1.96 -8.05
N VAL A 27 19.22 2.56 -7.48
CA VAL A 27 18.17 3.23 -8.25
C VAL A 27 18.57 4.69 -8.43
N PRO A 28 18.46 5.23 -9.64
CA PRO A 28 18.73 6.66 -9.84
C PRO A 28 17.78 7.53 -9.02
N LEU A 29 18.22 8.72 -8.70
CA LEU A 29 17.44 9.59 -7.84
C LEU A 29 16.05 9.85 -8.39
N GLU A 30 15.93 10.12 -9.66
CA GLU A 30 14.63 10.40 -10.25
C GLU A 30 13.70 9.21 -10.13
N GLU A 31 14.25 8.04 -10.33
CA GLU A 31 13.43 6.83 -10.22
C GLU A 31 13.05 6.58 -8.77
N SER A 32 13.94 6.86 -7.84
CA SER A 32 13.61 6.63 -6.43
C SER A 32 12.50 7.58 -5.98
N ILE A 33 12.45 8.80 -6.50
CA ILE A 33 11.37 9.72 -6.18
C ILE A 33 10.05 9.18 -6.71
N ALA A 34 10.05 8.66 -7.94
CA ALA A 34 8.84 8.10 -8.53
C ALA A 34 8.35 6.88 -7.73
N LEU A 35 9.30 6.05 -7.31
CA LEU A 35 8.94 4.87 -6.51
C LEU A 35 8.39 5.29 -5.15
N TYR A 36 8.96 6.34 -4.58
CA TYR A 36 8.48 6.81 -3.30
C TYR A 36 7.05 7.34 -3.41
N GLU A 37 6.77 8.06 -4.50
CA GLU A 37 5.42 8.55 -4.72
C GLU A 37 4.45 7.39 -4.92
N GLU A 38 4.87 6.38 -5.66
CA GLU A 38 4.02 5.23 -5.86
C GLU A 38 3.76 4.53 -4.53
N SER A 39 4.79 4.38 -3.71
CA SER A 39 4.61 3.71 -2.43
C SER A 39 3.68 4.49 -1.52
N ALA A 40 3.71 5.81 -1.59
CA ALA A 40 2.80 6.61 -0.77
C ALA A 40 1.34 6.37 -1.17
N LYS A 41 1.09 6.24 -2.47
CA LYS A 41 -0.26 5.96 -2.93
C LYS A 41 -0.71 4.56 -2.53
N LEU A 42 0.19 3.59 -2.65
CA LEU A 42 -0.13 2.23 -2.25
C LEU A 42 -0.38 2.13 -0.74
N ALA A 43 0.41 2.86 0.03
CA ALA A 43 0.23 2.86 1.47
C ALA A 43 -1.11 3.47 1.85
N ALA A 44 -1.51 4.53 1.16
CA ALA A 44 -2.82 5.13 1.42
C ALA A 44 -3.94 4.15 1.09
N PHE A 45 -3.79 3.43 -0.02
CA PHE A 45 -4.78 2.43 -0.41
C PHE A 45 -4.90 1.34 0.66
N CYS A 46 -3.77 0.84 1.15
CA CYS A 46 -3.78 -0.19 2.18
C CYS A 46 -4.37 0.33 3.48
N LYS A 47 -4.04 1.57 3.82
CA LYS A 47 -4.58 2.16 5.04
C LYS A 47 -6.10 2.29 4.96
N GLN A 48 -6.60 2.65 3.79
CA GLN A 48 -8.04 2.78 3.63
C GLN A 48 -8.73 1.43 3.81
N ILE A 49 -8.13 0.37 3.26
CA ILE A 49 -8.71 -0.95 3.42
C ILE A 49 -8.70 -1.37 4.87
N LEU A 50 -7.60 -1.11 5.58
CA LEU A 50 -7.52 -1.46 6.99
C LEU A 50 -8.54 -0.69 7.82
N GLN A 51 -8.75 0.58 7.49
CA GLN A 51 -9.74 1.37 8.21
C GLN A 51 -11.14 0.82 7.99
N GLN A 52 -11.44 0.42 6.78
CA GLN A 52 -12.75 -0.17 6.50
C GLN A 52 -12.92 -1.48 7.24
N ALA A 53 -11.88 -2.29 7.30
CA ALA A 53 -11.94 -3.56 8.02
C ALA A 53 -12.13 -3.32 9.51
N GLN A 54 -11.43 -2.35 10.06
CA GLN A 54 -11.59 -2.03 11.46
C GLN A 54 -12.98 -1.54 11.77
N GLN A 55 -13.54 -0.74 10.89
CA GLN A 55 -14.88 -0.25 11.10
C GLN A 55 -15.88 -1.40 11.12
N LYS A 56 -15.72 -2.38 10.22
CA LYS A 56 -16.59 -3.51 10.21
C LYS A 56 -16.48 -4.33 11.47
N ILE A 57 -15.26 -4.54 11.95
CA ILE A 57 -15.05 -5.28 13.17
C ILE A 57 -15.70 -4.55 14.35
N THR A 58 -15.55 -3.24 14.38
CA THR A 58 -16.16 -2.45 15.44
C THR A 58 -17.68 -2.58 15.41
N GLU A 59 -18.25 -2.55 14.23
CA GLU A 59 -19.70 -2.68 14.12
C GLU A 59 -20.16 -4.04 14.59
N LEU A 60 -19.43 -5.08 14.30
CA LEU A 60 -19.84 -6.40 14.69
C LEU A 60 -19.65 -6.66 16.17
N ALA A 61 -18.59 -6.07 16.75
CA ALA A 61 -18.28 -6.40 18.10
C ALA A 61 -18.67 -5.33 19.04
N GLY A 62 -18.89 -4.17 18.57
CA GLY A 62 -19.01 -3.12 19.43
C GLY A 62 -20.21 -2.58 19.79
N ASP A 63 -21.16 -3.26 19.62
CA ASP A 63 -22.26 -2.76 19.89
C ASP A 63 -22.51 -2.68 21.22
N GLU A 64 -21.82 -3.08 22.04
CA GLU A 64 -22.01 -3.01 23.29
C GLU A 64 -22.00 -2.07 23.87
#